data_b9fbf79ef00841af97cc0e824472e1c7
#
_entry.id   b9fbf79ef00841af97cc0e824472e1c7
#
_cell.length_a   1.000
_cell.length_b   1.000
_cell.length_c   1.000
_cell.angle_alpha   90.00
_cell.angle_beta   90.00
_cell.angle_gamma   90.00
#
_symmetry.space_group_name_H-M   'P 1'
#
loop_
_entity.id
_entity.type
_entity.pdbx_description
1 polymer ?
#
loop_
_entity_poly.entity_id
_entity_poly.type
_entity_poly.pdbx_seq_one_letter_code
_entity_poly.pdbx_strand_id
1 'polypeptide(L)'
;MNNSFGKSKSAIITLIGIVVMTILIIMKLFQPESLFSGYAMLFGIACFFIVEAVDKTPDEQSGVRFKSIISDLKKPQALLWVLLPIGLTIAEIVGGKLFFETAYRKYIDHVIGRTSLEMDFSNALNWALVSAVTVLGEEIAFRGFLFGKSSKVLPRWVCFLLSAALFALGHMASGNSVIVFYDLALIFLDAIMYALAYQYSGNCIISYIPHCLNNILGLFLIRWLFM
;
A
#
# COMPACT_ATOMS: atom_id res chain seq x y z
N MET A 1 -18.87 32.63 5.00
CA MET A 1 -18.96 31.87 6.26
C MET A 1 -19.02 30.33 6.09
N ASN A 2 -19.55 29.76 4.99
CA ASN A 2 -19.64 28.28 4.81
C ASN A 2 -18.30 27.53 4.62
N ASN A 3 -17.24 28.18 4.17
CA ASN A 3 -15.98 27.51 3.83
C ASN A 3 -15.08 27.17 5.04
N SER A 4 -15.17 27.95 6.12
CA SER A 4 -14.38 27.70 7.34
C SER A 4 -14.92 26.52 8.17
N PHE A 5 -16.24 26.35 8.19
CA PHE A 5 -16.91 25.28 8.92
C PHE A 5 -16.71 23.90 8.27
N GLY A 6 -16.70 23.84 6.93
CA GLY A 6 -16.37 22.60 6.20
C GLY A 6 -14.92 22.19 6.43
N LYS A 7 -13.97 23.12 6.38
CA LYS A 7 -12.54 22.85 6.65
C LYS A 7 -12.29 22.34 8.08
N SER A 8 -13.02 22.83 9.07
CA SER A 8 -12.92 22.35 10.46
C SER A 8 -13.45 20.91 10.58
N LYS A 9 -14.56 20.56 9.92
CA LYS A 9 -15.12 19.20 9.94
C LYS A 9 -14.21 18.20 9.26
N SER A 10 -13.69 18.49 8.08
CA SER A 10 -12.77 17.58 7.38
C SER A 10 -11.48 17.36 8.17
N ALA A 11 -10.96 18.40 8.84
CA ALA A 11 -9.79 18.25 9.71
C ALA A 11 -10.05 17.32 10.89
N ILE A 12 -11.21 17.43 11.55
CA ILE A 12 -11.58 16.54 12.66
C ILE A 12 -11.70 15.09 12.17
N ILE A 13 -12.41 14.85 11.06
CA ILE A 13 -12.55 13.51 10.47
C ILE A 13 -11.18 12.94 10.13
N THR A 14 -10.29 13.75 9.56
CA THR A 14 -8.93 13.34 9.22
C THR A 14 -8.12 12.94 10.45
N LEU A 15 -8.16 13.75 11.53
CA LEU A 15 -7.45 13.42 12.78
C LEU A 15 -8.00 12.13 13.43
N ILE A 16 -9.32 11.97 13.49
CA ILE A 16 -9.94 10.73 13.98
C ILE A 16 -9.48 9.53 13.13
N GLY A 17 -9.48 9.68 11.80
CA GLY A 17 -9.04 8.64 10.88
C GLY A 17 -7.60 8.21 11.11
N ILE A 18 -6.68 9.16 11.26
CA ILE A 18 -5.27 8.88 11.58
C ILE A 18 -5.17 8.10 12.88
N VAL A 19 -5.83 8.56 13.94
CA VAL A 19 -5.77 7.93 15.27
C VAL A 19 -6.32 6.50 15.23
N VAL A 20 -7.50 6.30 14.65
CA VAL A 20 -8.13 4.97 14.58
C VAL A 20 -7.30 4.01 13.74
N MET A 21 -6.82 4.40 12.56
CA MET A 21 -5.96 3.54 11.74
C MET A 21 -4.67 3.19 12.47
N THR A 22 -4.05 4.15 13.16
CA THR A 22 -2.84 3.91 13.95
C THR A 22 -3.09 2.90 15.07
N ILE A 23 -4.19 3.04 15.82
CA ILE A 23 -4.55 2.11 16.90
C ILE A 23 -4.77 0.70 16.33
N LEU A 24 -5.52 0.55 15.25
CA LEU A 24 -5.78 -0.74 14.61
C LEU A 24 -4.49 -1.42 14.14
N ILE A 25 -3.56 -0.67 13.54
CA ILE A 25 -2.27 -1.23 13.13
C ILE A 25 -1.38 -1.57 14.34
N ILE A 26 -1.39 -0.78 15.41
CA ILE A 26 -0.69 -1.13 16.65
C ILE A 26 -1.28 -2.41 17.25
N MET A 27 -2.60 -2.57 17.27
CA MET A 27 -3.24 -3.81 17.73
C MET A 27 -2.82 -5.04 16.89
N LYS A 28 -2.61 -4.86 15.57
CA LYS A 28 -2.07 -5.91 14.69
C LYS A 28 -0.71 -6.42 15.16
N LEU A 29 0.16 -5.57 15.73
CA LEU A 29 1.47 -5.98 16.23
C LEU A 29 1.37 -6.97 17.42
N PHE A 30 0.34 -6.85 18.23
CA PHE A 30 0.09 -7.77 19.35
C PHE A 30 -0.70 -9.02 18.95
N GLN A 31 -1.43 -8.95 17.84
CA GLN A 31 -2.24 -10.05 17.29
C GLN A 31 -2.00 -10.19 15.78
N PRO A 32 -0.85 -10.74 15.38
CA PRO A 32 -0.44 -10.78 13.98
C PRO A 32 -1.43 -11.49 13.03
N GLU A 33 -2.19 -12.45 13.53
CA GLU A 33 -3.19 -13.20 12.72
C GLU A 33 -4.57 -12.54 12.66
N SER A 34 -4.72 -11.35 13.26
CA SER A 34 -5.99 -10.62 13.29
C SER A 34 -6.28 -9.89 11.97
N LEU A 35 -7.56 -9.52 11.79
CA LEU A 35 -8.02 -8.71 10.65
C LEU A 35 -7.88 -7.19 10.86
N PHE A 36 -7.12 -6.74 11.85
CA PHE A 36 -7.01 -5.31 12.19
C PHE A 36 -6.47 -4.46 11.03
N SER A 37 -5.53 -4.98 10.21
CA SER A 37 -5.06 -4.25 9.01
C SER A 37 -6.18 -4.06 7.98
N GLY A 38 -7.02 -5.07 7.78
CA GLY A 38 -8.20 -4.97 6.91
C GLY A 38 -9.21 -3.93 7.42
N TYR A 39 -9.47 -3.90 8.73
CA TYR A 39 -10.32 -2.88 9.33
C TYR A 39 -9.72 -1.48 9.22
N ALA A 40 -8.41 -1.33 9.40
CA ALA A 40 -7.72 -0.05 9.19
C ALA A 40 -7.85 0.43 7.73
N MET A 41 -7.68 -0.48 6.77
CA MET A 41 -7.86 -0.18 5.34
C MET A 41 -9.29 0.28 5.04
N LEU A 42 -10.31 -0.48 5.46
CA LEU A 42 -11.72 -0.13 5.22
C LEU A 42 -12.09 1.21 5.86
N PHE A 43 -11.59 1.46 7.09
CA PHE A 43 -11.82 2.72 7.77
C PHE A 43 -11.13 3.89 7.06
N GLY A 44 -9.91 3.69 6.57
CA GLY A 44 -9.17 4.69 5.77
C GLY A 44 -9.87 5.03 4.45
N ILE A 45 -10.43 4.02 3.76
CA ILE A 45 -11.24 4.22 2.54
C ILE A 45 -12.47 5.08 2.86
N ALA A 46 -13.20 4.73 3.92
CA ALA A 46 -14.38 5.49 4.35
C ALA A 46 -14.02 6.95 4.67
N CYS A 47 -12.96 7.18 5.45
CA CYS A 47 -12.48 8.52 5.77
C CYS A 47 -12.06 9.31 4.52
N PHE A 48 -11.41 8.67 3.55
CA PHE A 48 -11.03 9.30 2.28
C PHE A 48 -12.24 9.89 1.56
N PHE A 49 -13.27 9.07 1.32
CA PHE A 49 -14.47 9.52 0.59
C PHE A 49 -15.32 10.51 1.42
N ILE A 50 -15.42 10.33 2.74
CA ILE A 50 -16.12 11.30 3.59
C ILE A 50 -15.44 12.68 3.54
N VAL A 51 -14.11 12.73 3.61
CA VAL A 51 -13.35 13.99 3.51
C VAL A 51 -13.54 14.62 2.13
N GLU A 52 -13.51 13.85 1.03
CA GLU A 52 -13.79 14.38 -0.31
C GLU A 52 -15.19 14.97 -0.42
N ALA A 53 -16.20 14.28 0.12
CA ALA A 53 -17.58 14.74 0.12
C ALA A 53 -17.77 16.02 0.98
N VAL A 54 -17.18 16.08 2.17
CA VAL A 54 -17.25 17.25 3.05
C VAL A 54 -16.53 18.47 2.45
N ASP A 55 -15.36 18.24 1.83
CA ASP A 55 -14.57 19.27 1.14
C ASP A 55 -15.18 19.66 -0.21
N LYS A 56 -16.16 18.91 -0.71
CA LYS A 56 -16.72 19.04 -2.08
C LYS A 56 -15.61 19.02 -3.13
N THR A 57 -14.68 18.06 -2.99
CA THR A 57 -13.53 17.92 -3.87
C THR A 57 -14.00 17.65 -5.31
N PRO A 58 -13.63 18.47 -6.31
CA PRO A 58 -13.96 18.18 -7.72
C PRO A 58 -13.28 16.89 -8.18
N ASP A 59 -13.91 16.18 -9.13
CA ASP A 59 -13.40 14.91 -9.65
C ASP A 59 -11.95 15.01 -10.18
N GLU A 60 -11.61 16.15 -10.81
CA GLU A 60 -10.26 16.40 -11.34
C GLU A 60 -9.20 16.58 -10.24
N GLN A 61 -9.62 16.85 -9.00
CA GLN A 61 -8.77 17.02 -7.82
C GLN A 61 -8.87 15.86 -6.84
N SER A 62 -9.72 14.87 -7.13
CA SER A 62 -9.81 13.65 -6.34
C SER A 62 -8.47 12.91 -6.33
N GLY A 63 -8.18 12.22 -5.23
CA GLY A 63 -7.04 11.31 -5.14
C GLY A 63 -7.22 10.04 -6.00
N VAL A 64 -8.39 9.80 -6.59
CA VAL A 64 -8.68 8.65 -7.47
C VAL A 64 -9.18 9.16 -8.81
N ARG A 65 -8.33 9.13 -9.84
CA ARG A 65 -8.64 9.69 -11.17
C ARG A 65 -8.28 8.72 -12.30
N PHE A 66 -9.26 8.01 -12.83
CA PHE A 66 -9.04 7.10 -13.97
C PHE A 66 -8.76 7.86 -15.29
N LYS A 67 -9.40 9.01 -15.52
CA LYS A 67 -9.26 9.79 -16.75
C LYS A 67 -7.88 10.41 -16.95
N SER A 68 -7.10 10.61 -15.89
CA SER A 68 -5.79 11.25 -15.94
C SER A 68 -4.60 10.27 -15.95
N ILE A 69 -4.82 8.97 -15.99
CA ILE A 69 -3.75 7.95 -15.91
C ILE A 69 -2.64 8.23 -16.93
N ILE A 70 -2.99 8.39 -18.20
CA ILE A 70 -2.01 8.59 -19.29
C ILE A 70 -1.23 9.90 -19.09
N SER A 71 -1.91 10.98 -18.71
CA SER A 71 -1.26 12.28 -18.46
C SER A 71 -0.37 12.25 -17.22
N ASP A 72 -0.78 11.54 -16.18
CA ASP A 72 0.00 11.40 -14.94
C ASP A 72 1.24 10.51 -15.15
N LEU A 73 1.15 9.44 -15.96
CA LEU A 73 2.30 8.59 -16.34
C LEU A 73 3.31 9.30 -17.24
N LYS A 74 2.92 10.34 -17.99
CA LYS A 74 3.86 11.14 -18.78
C LYS A 74 4.80 12.01 -17.93
N LYS A 75 4.54 12.18 -16.63
CA LYS A 75 5.44 12.87 -15.71
C LYS A 75 6.65 11.97 -15.42
N PRO A 76 7.91 12.38 -15.77
CA PRO A 76 9.08 11.50 -15.66
C PRO A 76 9.28 10.94 -14.23
N GLN A 77 9.03 11.78 -13.20
CA GLN A 77 9.16 11.34 -11.81
C GLN A 77 8.12 10.30 -11.43
N ALA A 78 6.85 10.46 -11.88
CA ALA A 78 5.81 9.47 -11.62
C ALA A 78 6.15 8.14 -12.32
N LEU A 79 6.59 8.19 -13.58
CA LEU A 79 6.98 7.01 -14.35
C LEU A 79 8.18 6.29 -13.71
N LEU A 80 9.19 7.03 -13.23
CA LEU A 80 10.33 6.44 -12.51
C LEU A 80 9.84 5.60 -11.31
N TRP A 81 8.96 6.17 -10.47
CA TRP A 81 8.45 5.50 -9.27
C TRP A 81 7.39 4.44 -9.56
N VAL A 82 6.95 4.30 -10.80
CA VAL A 82 6.17 3.14 -11.28
C VAL A 82 7.11 2.02 -11.71
N LEU A 83 8.16 2.31 -12.45
CA LEU A 83 9.04 1.29 -13.03
C LEU A 83 10.07 0.74 -12.03
N LEU A 84 10.60 1.59 -11.14
CA LEU A 84 11.64 1.22 -10.20
C LEU A 84 11.25 0.07 -9.25
N PRO A 85 10.11 0.11 -8.55
CA PRO A 85 9.71 -1.00 -7.65
C PRO A 85 9.54 -2.31 -8.41
N ILE A 86 9.01 -2.29 -9.64
CA ILE A 86 8.86 -3.49 -10.47
C ILE A 86 10.24 -4.10 -10.77
N GLY A 87 11.20 -3.28 -11.18
CA GLY A 87 12.57 -3.71 -11.46
C GLY A 87 13.26 -4.28 -10.21
N LEU A 88 13.07 -3.64 -9.05
CA LEU A 88 13.64 -4.09 -7.78
C LEU A 88 13.03 -5.43 -7.31
N THR A 89 11.73 -5.62 -7.42
CA THR A 89 11.06 -6.90 -7.09
C THR A 89 11.61 -8.04 -7.96
N ILE A 90 11.78 -7.81 -9.25
CA ILE A 90 12.38 -8.81 -10.14
C ILE A 90 13.83 -9.11 -9.72
N ALA A 91 14.64 -8.06 -9.50
CA ALA A 91 16.03 -8.19 -9.12
C ALA A 91 16.19 -8.90 -7.76
N GLU A 92 15.32 -8.60 -6.79
CA GLU A 92 15.31 -9.23 -5.47
C GLU A 92 15.01 -10.74 -5.56
N ILE A 93 13.94 -11.13 -6.24
CA ILE A 93 13.52 -12.53 -6.33
C ILE A 93 14.53 -13.35 -7.13
N VAL A 94 14.98 -12.84 -8.29
CA VAL A 94 15.97 -13.53 -9.13
C VAL A 94 17.34 -13.57 -8.44
N GLY A 95 17.79 -12.46 -7.85
CA GLY A 95 19.03 -12.39 -7.09
C GLY A 95 19.02 -13.30 -5.86
N GLY A 96 17.90 -13.34 -5.13
CA GLY A 96 17.69 -14.28 -4.01
C GLY A 96 17.83 -15.73 -4.45
N LYS A 97 17.23 -16.10 -5.59
CA LYS A 97 17.38 -17.45 -6.17
C LYS A 97 18.83 -17.77 -6.57
N LEU A 98 19.52 -16.84 -7.24
CA LEU A 98 20.85 -17.09 -7.82
C LEU A 98 21.96 -17.09 -6.76
N PHE A 99 21.89 -16.21 -5.76
CA PHE A 99 23.00 -15.98 -4.84
C PHE A 99 22.76 -16.46 -3.41
N PHE A 100 21.50 -16.62 -2.98
CA PHE A 100 21.11 -16.89 -1.60
C PHE A 100 20.02 -17.97 -1.46
N GLU A 101 19.87 -18.87 -2.40
CA GLU A 101 18.72 -19.79 -2.55
C GLU A 101 18.23 -20.38 -1.22
N THR A 102 19.12 -20.99 -0.42
CA THR A 102 18.73 -21.66 0.83
C THR A 102 18.16 -20.69 1.89
N ALA A 103 18.78 -19.51 2.03
CA ALA A 103 18.32 -18.51 2.98
C ALA A 103 17.06 -17.80 2.47
N TYR A 104 17.04 -17.49 1.19
CA TYR A 104 15.93 -16.81 0.55
C TYR A 104 14.67 -17.68 0.48
N ARG A 105 14.81 -19.00 0.36
CA ARG A 105 13.68 -19.94 0.41
C ARG A 105 12.91 -19.83 1.72
N LYS A 106 13.57 -19.65 2.86
CA LYS A 106 12.90 -19.44 4.16
C LYS A 106 12.05 -18.14 4.18
N TYR A 107 12.54 -17.10 3.51
CA TYR A 107 11.78 -15.88 3.32
C TYR A 107 10.56 -16.12 2.41
N ILE A 108 10.74 -16.82 1.30
CA ILE A 108 9.62 -17.19 0.40
C ILE A 108 8.55 -18.01 1.14
N ASP A 109 8.94 -18.99 1.95
CA ASP A 109 8.01 -19.78 2.76
C ASP A 109 7.22 -18.90 3.74
N HIS A 110 7.88 -17.90 4.34
CA HIS A 110 7.22 -16.88 5.17
C HIS A 110 6.20 -16.04 4.38
N VAL A 111 6.58 -15.54 3.20
CA VAL A 111 5.69 -14.73 2.34
C VAL A 111 4.45 -15.54 1.93
N ILE A 112 4.65 -16.80 1.53
CA ILE A 112 3.55 -17.71 1.18
C ILE A 112 2.61 -17.92 2.38
N GLY A 113 3.16 -18.20 3.56
CA GLY A 113 2.38 -18.39 4.79
C GLY A 113 1.60 -17.14 5.18
N ARG A 114 2.23 -15.96 5.10
CA ARG A 114 1.60 -14.67 5.43
C ARG A 114 0.44 -14.32 4.49
N THR A 115 0.58 -14.63 3.22
CA THR A 115 -0.43 -14.29 2.21
C THR A 115 -1.55 -15.33 2.11
N SER A 116 -1.49 -16.42 2.88
CA SER A 116 -2.43 -17.56 2.81
C SER A 116 -2.58 -18.09 1.37
N LEU A 117 -1.51 -17.99 0.59
CA LEU A 117 -1.46 -18.45 -0.78
C LEU A 117 -1.33 -19.97 -0.79
N GLU A 118 -2.46 -20.66 -0.81
CA GLU A 118 -2.50 -21.98 -1.40
C GLU A 118 -2.23 -21.81 -2.90
N MET A 119 -1.01 -22.15 -3.32
CA MET A 119 -0.53 -21.93 -4.68
C MET A 119 -1.10 -22.98 -5.65
N ASP A 120 -2.41 -23.18 -5.62
CA ASP A 120 -3.09 -23.92 -6.67
C ASP A 120 -3.40 -23.03 -7.87
N PHE A 121 -2.87 -23.38 -9.03
CA PHE A 121 -3.07 -22.61 -10.27
C PHE A 121 -4.53 -22.53 -10.68
N SER A 122 -5.38 -23.45 -10.23
CA SER A 122 -6.83 -23.41 -10.48
C SER A 122 -7.47 -22.13 -9.91
N ASN A 123 -6.86 -21.51 -8.87
CA ASN A 123 -7.32 -20.31 -8.18
C ASN A 123 -6.52 -19.05 -8.50
N ALA A 124 -5.50 -19.11 -9.37
CA ALA A 124 -4.60 -17.98 -9.65
C ALA A 124 -5.36 -16.71 -10.16
N LEU A 125 -6.40 -16.90 -10.98
CA LEU A 125 -7.20 -15.79 -11.48
C LEU A 125 -8.02 -15.14 -10.35
N ASN A 126 -8.65 -15.94 -9.49
CA ASN A 126 -9.40 -15.42 -8.33
C ASN A 126 -8.46 -14.67 -7.38
N TRP A 127 -7.28 -15.22 -7.12
CA TRP A 127 -6.27 -14.56 -6.31
C TRP A 127 -5.84 -13.22 -6.92
N ALA A 128 -5.55 -13.17 -8.22
CA ALA A 128 -5.16 -11.96 -8.91
C ALA A 128 -6.27 -10.88 -8.85
N LEU A 129 -7.54 -11.28 -9.03
CA LEU A 129 -8.68 -10.36 -8.93
C LEU A 129 -8.87 -9.83 -7.51
N VAL A 130 -8.82 -10.71 -6.49
CA VAL A 130 -8.92 -10.31 -5.09
C VAL A 130 -7.76 -9.38 -4.71
N SER A 131 -6.53 -9.75 -5.09
CA SER A 131 -5.34 -8.91 -4.86
C SER A 131 -5.49 -7.54 -5.52
N ALA A 132 -5.95 -7.48 -6.77
CA ALA A 132 -6.15 -6.22 -7.48
C ALA A 132 -7.15 -5.29 -6.77
N VAL A 133 -8.26 -5.83 -6.26
CA VAL A 133 -9.26 -5.05 -5.51
C VAL A 133 -8.71 -4.62 -4.15
N THR A 134 -8.03 -5.52 -3.42
CA THR A 134 -7.44 -5.22 -2.12
C THR A 134 -6.37 -4.14 -2.23
N VAL A 135 -5.45 -4.27 -3.20
CA VAL A 135 -4.39 -3.29 -3.46
C VAL A 135 -4.97 -1.91 -3.78
N LEU A 136 -6.06 -1.83 -4.54
CA LEU A 136 -6.72 -0.53 -4.79
C LEU A 136 -7.24 0.09 -3.49
N GLY A 137 -7.84 -0.72 -2.62
CA GLY A 137 -8.29 -0.28 -1.29
C GLY A 137 -7.13 0.21 -0.42
N GLU A 138 -6.00 -0.50 -0.44
CA GLU A 138 -4.79 -0.10 0.28
C GLU A 138 -4.23 1.24 -0.23
N GLU A 139 -4.17 1.43 -1.54
CA GLU A 139 -3.71 2.71 -2.10
C GLU A 139 -4.63 3.87 -1.72
N ILE A 140 -5.95 3.69 -1.74
CA ILE A 140 -6.90 4.71 -1.30
C ILE A 140 -6.71 5.02 0.19
N ALA A 141 -6.59 4.00 1.05
CA ALA A 141 -6.45 4.17 2.49
C ALA A 141 -5.11 4.79 2.89
N PHE A 142 -4.00 4.27 2.35
CA PHE A 142 -2.68 4.69 2.78
C PHE A 142 -2.14 5.89 1.98
N ARG A 143 -2.28 5.92 0.65
CA ARG A 143 -1.78 7.03 -0.19
C ARG A 143 -2.83 8.14 -0.32
N GLY A 144 -4.06 7.78 -0.59
CA GLY A 144 -5.16 8.75 -0.69
C GLY A 144 -5.44 9.44 0.63
N PHE A 145 -5.69 8.66 1.69
CA PHE A 145 -6.09 9.21 3.00
C PHE A 145 -4.88 9.54 3.88
N LEU A 146 -4.10 8.54 4.37
CA LEU A 146 -3.03 8.78 5.35
C LEU A 146 -1.91 9.67 4.83
N PHE A 147 -1.62 9.67 3.55
CA PHE A 147 -0.66 10.61 2.98
C PHE A 147 -1.36 11.85 2.42
N GLY A 148 -2.30 11.68 1.48
CA GLY A 148 -2.88 12.81 0.74
C GLY A 148 -3.77 13.71 1.58
N LYS A 149 -4.84 13.17 2.19
CA LYS A 149 -5.80 13.99 2.97
C LYS A 149 -5.19 14.47 4.28
N SER A 150 -4.37 13.63 4.95
CA SER A 150 -3.73 13.99 6.21
C SER A 150 -2.70 15.10 6.08
N SER A 151 -2.12 15.30 4.89
CA SER A 151 -1.21 16.42 4.59
C SER A 151 -1.89 17.81 4.67
N LYS A 152 -3.21 17.87 4.83
CA LYS A 152 -3.95 19.13 5.11
C LYS A 152 -3.92 19.52 6.58
N VAL A 153 -3.63 18.58 7.48
CA VAL A 153 -3.66 18.77 8.94
C VAL A 153 -2.33 18.51 9.63
N LEU A 154 -1.44 17.72 9.02
CA LEU A 154 -0.11 17.42 9.51
C LEU A 154 0.96 17.78 8.46
N PRO A 155 2.23 17.98 8.87
CA PRO A 155 3.33 18.18 7.93
C PRO A 155 3.43 17.03 6.91
N ARG A 156 3.60 17.37 5.63
CA ARG A 156 3.58 16.40 4.53
C ARG A 156 4.59 15.25 4.70
N TRP A 157 5.79 15.55 5.20
CA TRP A 157 6.81 14.53 5.44
C TRP A 157 6.42 13.54 6.56
N VAL A 158 5.68 14.02 7.59
CA VAL A 158 5.12 13.15 8.64
C VAL A 158 4.10 12.19 8.03
N CYS A 159 3.16 12.72 7.24
CA CYS A 159 2.14 11.88 6.59
C CYS A 159 2.75 10.86 5.63
N PHE A 160 3.80 11.25 4.90
CA PHE A 160 4.55 10.38 4.01
C PHE A 160 5.16 9.18 4.76
N LEU A 161 5.94 9.45 5.83
CA LEU A 161 6.56 8.40 6.63
C LEU A 161 5.54 7.58 7.42
N LEU A 162 4.52 8.23 8.00
CA LEU A 162 3.46 7.55 8.72
C LEU A 162 2.69 6.58 7.83
N SER A 163 2.34 7.00 6.61
CA SER A 163 1.67 6.14 5.63
C SER A 163 2.49 4.90 5.30
N ALA A 164 3.80 5.07 5.03
CA ALA A 164 4.68 3.95 4.69
C ALA A 164 4.90 3.02 5.89
N ALA A 165 5.13 3.58 7.09
CA ALA A 165 5.35 2.80 8.29
C ALA A 165 4.10 1.99 8.70
N LEU A 166 2.92 2.63 8.74
CA LEU A 166 1.69 1.93 9.09
C LEU A 166 1.31 0.88 8.04
N PHE A 167 1.59 1.14 6.75
CA PHE A 167 1.42 0.16 5.69
C PHE A 167 2.28 -1.10 5.95
N ALA A 168 3.58 -0.93 6.18
CA ALA A 168 4.49 -2.04 6.45
C ALA A 168 4.09 -2.81 7.73
N LEU A 169 3.82 -2.09 8.84
CA LEU A 169 3.39 -2.71 10.10
C LEU A 169 2.05 -3.45 9.98
N GLY A 170 1.16 -3.02 9.08
CA GLY A 170 -0.08 -3.72 8.76
C GLY A 170 0.12 -5.12 8.17
N HIS A 171 1.33 -5.40 7.65
CA HIS A 171 1.72 -6.71 7.12
C HIS A 171 2.39 -7.62 8.15
N MET A 172 2.44 -7.20 9.44
CA MET A 172 2.97 -8.05 10.51
C MET A 172 2.32 -9.43 10.48
N ALA A 173 3.15 -10.47 10.51
CA ALA A 173 2.76 -11.87 10.59
C ALA A 173 3.65 -12.62 11.59
N SER A 174 3.18 -13.78 12.06
CA SER A 174 3.95 -14.65 12.94
C SER A 174 5.12 -15.30 12.18
N GLY A 175 6.26 -15.48 12.84
CA GLY A 175 7.41 -16.15 12.21
C GLY A 175 8.74 -15.90 12.91
N ASN A 176 9.82 -16.27 12.23
CA ASN A 176 11.17 -15.97 12.68
C ASN A 176 11.40 -14.45 12.66
N SER A 177 11.81 -13.87 13.77
CA SER A 177 11.94 -12.41 13.94
C SER A 177 12.84 -11.73 12.90
N VAL A 178 13.92 -12.40 12.47
CA VAL A 178 14.84 -11.87 11.45
C VAL A 178 14.15 -11.83 10.08
N ILE A 179 13.41 -12.90 9.74
CA ILE A 179 12.68 -13.00 8.47
C ILE A 179 11.52 -11.99 8.45
N VAL A 180 10.76 -11.89 9.55
CA VAL A 180 9.67 -10.90 9.69
C VAL A 180 10.21 -9.48 9.55
N PHE A 181 11.34 -9.16 10.21
CA PHE A 181 11.96 -7.84 10.09
C PHE A 181 12.39 -7.55 8.64
N TYR A 182 13.00 -8.54 7.97
CA TYR A 182 13.40 -8.41 6.57
C TYR A 182 12.18 -8.17 5.66
N ASP A 183 11.11 -8.94 5.82
CA ASP A 183 9.84 -8.78 5.09
C ASP A 183 9.26 -7.36 5.29
N LEU A 184 9.13 -6.92 6.54
CA LEU A 184 8.60 -5.59 6.84
C LEU A 184 9.49 -4.45 6.30
N ALA A 185 10.82 -4.65 6.28
CA ALA A 185 11.74 -3.67 5.71
C ALA A 185 11.56 -3.53 4.19
N LEU A 186 11.39 -4.64 3.47
CA LEU A 186 11.11 -4.64 2.04
C LEU A 186 9.74 -3.98 1.75
N ILE A 187 8.70 -4.36 2.50
CA ILE A 187 7.37 -3.75 2.35
C ILE A 187 7.43 -2.24 2.65
N PHE A 188 8.23 -1.81 3.62
CA PHE A 188 8.42 -0.39 3.92
C PHE A 188 9.08 0.35 2.75
N LEU A 189 10.12 -0.23 2.13
CA LEU A 189 10.77 0.34 0.95
C LEU A 189 9.80 0.44 -0.23
N ASP A 190 9.02 -0.60 -0.50
CA ASP A 190 7.97 -0.56 -1.52
C ASP A 190 6.93 0.52 -1.21
N ALA A 191 6.50 0.62 0.06
CA ALA A 191 5.56 1.64 0.50
C ALA A 191 6.06 3.07 0.28
N ILE A 192 7.37 3.32 0.48
CA ILE A 192 8.03 4.59 0.15
C ILE A 192 7.94 4.86 -1.36
N MET A 193 8.25 3.87 -2.20
CA MET A 193 8.23 4.05 -3.66
C MET A 193 6.81 4.30 -4.18
N TYR A 194 5.79 3.59 -3.67
CA TYR A 194 4.39 3.85 -4.01
C TYR A 194 3.92 5.22 -3.52
N ALA A 195 4.35 5.66 -2.33
CA ALA A 195 4.07 7.00 -1.83
C ALA A 195 4.72 8.09 -2.70
N LEU A 196 5.91 7.83 -3.27
CA LEU A 196 6.55 8.73 -4.23
C LEU A 196 5.80 8.76 -5.57
N ALA A 197 5.34 7.61 -6.09
CA ALA A 197 4.48 7.57 -7.27
C ALA A 197 3.21 8.43 -7.07
N TYR A 198 2.56 8.28 -5.92
CA TYR A 198 1.44 9.13 -5.54
C TYR A 198 1.84 10.60 -5.37
N GLN A 199 2.98 10.90 -4.74
CA GLN A 199 3.43 12.27 -4.49
C GLN A 199 3.57 13.10 -5.77
N TYR A 200 4.10 12.49 -6.83
CA TYR A 200 4.35 13.14 -8.12
C TYR A 200 3.14 13.15 -9.05
N SER A 201 2.20 12.23 -8.86
CA SER A 201 0.97 12.17 -9.66
C SER A 201 -0.22 12.84 -8.98
N GLY A 202 -0.32 12.74 -7.65
CA GLY A 202 -1.50 13.07 -6.87
C GLY A 202 -2.67 12.10 -7.10
N ASN A 203 -2.39 10.88 -7.58
CA ASN A 203 -3.39 9.92 -8.03
C ASN A 203 -3.08 8.50 -7.54
N CYS A 204 -3.96 7.92 -6.73
CA CYS A 204 -3.82 6.56 -6.20
C CYS A 204 -3.73 5.49 -7.31
N ILE A 205 -4.31 5.74 -8.49
CA ILE A 205 -4.22 4.79 -9.60
C ILE A 205 -2.77 4.66 -10.10
N ILE A 206 -1.97 5.71 -10.00
CA ILE A 206 -0.55 5.68 -10.42
C ILE A 206 0.30 4.87 -9.42
N SER A 207 0.05 4.96 -8.11
CA SER A 207 0.71 4.11 -7.11
C SER A 207 0.16 2.68 -7.09
N TYR A 208 -1.10 2.49 -7.45
CA TYR A 208 -1.74 1.18 -7.60
C TYR A 208 -1.07 0.32 -8.69
N ILE A 209 -0.65 0.92 -9.81
CA ILE A 209 -0.06 0.18 -10.94
C ILE A 209 1.16 -0.65 -10.50
N PRO A 210 2.24 -0.05 -9.95
CA PRO A 210 3.40 -0.83 -9.52
C PRO A 210 3.08 -1.80 -8.38
N HIS A 211 2.23 -1.41 -7.43
CA HIS A 211 1.85 -2.26 -6.31
C HIS A 211 1.12 -3.53 -6.79
N CYS A 212 0.11 -3.37 -7.64
CA CYS A 212 -0.64 -4.50 -8.19
C CYS A 212 0.26 -5.40 -9.06
N LEU A 213 1.12 -4.79 -9.90
CA LEU A 213 2.06 -5.54 -10.72
C LEU A 213 3.09 -6.30 -9.88
N ASN A 214 3.63 -5.70 -8.81
CA ASN A 214 4.56 -6.37 -7.92
C ASN A 214 3.94 -7.60 -7.24
N ASN A 215 2.71 -7.50 -6.77
CA ASN A 215 2.01 -8.63 -6.18
C ASN A 215 1.81 -9.77 -7.20
N ILE A 216 1.38 -9.44 -8.42
CA ILE A 216 1.14 -10.44 -9.47
C ILE A 216 2.46 -11.03 -9.96
N LEU A 217 3.46 -10.20 -10.31
CA LEU A 217 4.76 -10.65 -10.78
C LEU A 217 5.51 -11.43 -9.72
N GLY A 218 5.48 -10.96 -8.46
CA GLY A 218 6.09 -11.65 -7.33
C GLY A 218 5.56 -13.07 -7.19
N LEU A 219 4.24 -13.24 -7.24
CA LEU A 219 3.61 -14.57 -7.20
C LEU A 219 4.10 -15.46 -8.35
N PHE A 220 4.08 -14.96 -9.59
CA PHE A 220 4.50 -15.75 -10.75
C PHE A 220 5.98 -16.12 -10.68
N LEU A 221 6.86 -15.21 -10.29
CA LEU A 221 8.30 -15.45 -10.16
C LEU A 221 8.60 -16.43 -9.02
N ILE A 222 7.96 -16.27 -7.86
CA ILE A 222 8.10 -17.19 -6.73
C ILE A 222 7.73 -18.59 -7.15
N ARG A 223 6.57 -18.76 -7.80
CA ARG A 223 6.13 -20.05 -8.28
C ARG A 223 7.08 -20.67 -9.29
N TRP A 224 7.52 -19.89 -10.28
CA TRP A 224 8.38 -20.39 -11.36
C TRP A 224 9.77 -20.77 -10.88
N LEU A 225 10.33 -20.04 -9.92
CA LEU A 225 11.72 -20.20 -9.48
C LEU A 225 11.88 -21.13 -8.25
N PHE A 226 10.84 -21.26 -7.42
CA PHE A 226 10.95 -21.96 -6.12
C PHE A 226 9.99 -23.13 -5.94
N MET A 227 9.01 -23.32 -6.84
CA MET A 227 8.06 -24.42 -6.82
C MET A 227 8.15 -25.28 -8.08
#